data_80e33a074ffe8ded2124c96f6f3de3d4
#
_entry.id   80e33a074ffe8ded2124c96f6f3de3d4
#
_cell.length_a   1.000
_cell.length_b   1.000
_cell.length_c   1.000
_cell.angle_alpha   90.00
_cell.angle_beta   90.00
_cell.angle_gamma   90.00
#
_symmetry.space_group_name_H-M   'P 1'
#
loop_
_entity.id
_entity.type
_entity.pdbx_description
1 polymer ?
#
loop_
_entity_poly.entity_id
_entity_poly.type
_entity_poly.pdbx_seq_one_letter_code
_entity_poly.pdbx_strand_id
1 'polypeptide(L)'
;MKHSGTVQKSEIIWVQLGLFVSTWFNFFTVSLPHRHTITLSNYHTTKLPNYLTIFEPYYSIVMTDKFKLLEQKIAEAQLGGGQKRIDSQHKKGKLTARERINFLLDEGSFEELGMLVTHRSTNFGLDKEIYLGDGVVTGYGTIQGRLVYVFSQDFTVMGGSLAEAHAEKICRVMDLAMKNGAPVIGLNDSGGARIQEGVVSLGGYADIFYKNVQASGVVPQISVIMGPCAGGAVYSPALTDFIMMVENTSYMFVTGPNVVKTVTHEEVSSEELGGASTHSTKSGVTHFTAENDIVALQKIRTLLEYMPQNCEEQTPRFAYEGGDESRAKLDTIIPANPNQPYDMHEVITEVIDENSWYEVHKDYAENIIVGFARLAGRSIGVVANQPAYLAGVLDIKSSNKAARFVRFCDAFNIPLLVFEDVPGFLPGTDQEWNGIISNGAKLLYAFSEATVPRVTVITRKAYGGAYDVMNSKHIGADMNYAWPTSEIAVMGAKGAAEIIFKKEISEAADSNAKWKEKEAEYAELFANPYSAAERGYVDEVIKPSQTREKLIRAFGMLENKAEKAPRKKHSNMPL
;
A
#
# COMPACT_ATOMS: atom_id res chain seq x y z
N MET A 1 -15.76 15.25 68.34
CA MET A 1 -17.19 14.97 68.11
C MET A 1 -17.34 14.42 66.69
N LYS A 2 -17.79 13.18 66.67
CA LYS A 2 -18.61 12.51 65.65
C LYS A 2 -18.51 12.91 64.18
N HIS A 3 -17.88 12.08 63.37
CA HIS A 3 -18.50 11.61 62.13
C HIS A 3 -18.09 10.14 61.94
N SER A 4 -19.05 9.27 62.23
CA SER A 4 -19.00 7.85 61.94
C SER A 4 -20.03 7.58 60.80
N GLY A 5 -19.60 6.77 59.86
CA GLY A 5 -20.52 5.89 59.17
C GLY A 5 -20.94 6.30 57.75
N THR A 6 -20.22 5.77 56.77
CA THR A 6 -20.84 5.34 55.45
C THR A 6 -19.78 4.68 54.53
N VAL A 7 -19.03 3.72 55.03
CA VAL A 7 -18.05 2.96 54.19
C VAL A 7 -18.25 1.44 54.28
N GLN A 8 -19.33 0.97 54.81
CA GLN A 8 -19.46 -0.49 55.11
C GLN A 8 -20.37 -1.29 54.17
N LYS A 9 -20.93 -0.72 53.11
CA LYS A 9 -21.84 -1.50 52.21
C LYS A 9 -21.23 -1.95 50.87
N SER A 10 -20.15 -1.34 50.40
CA SER A 10 -19.52 -1.73 49.12
C SER A 10 -18.46 -2.84 49.28
N GLU A 11 -17.80 -2.96 50.41
CA GLU A 11 -16.76 -3.96 50.62
C GLU A 11 -17.31 -5.38 50.88
N ILE A 12 -18.51 -5.49 51.42
CA ILE A 12 -19.14 -6.79 51.70
C ILE A 12 -19.61 -7.51 50.44
N ILE A 13 -19.94 -6.79 49.36
CA ILE A 13 -20.42 -7.38 48.08
C ILE A 13 -19.27 -8.05 47.32
N TRP A 14 -18.05 -7.54 47.38
CA TRP A 14 -16.89 -8.13 46.67
C TRP A 14 -16.33 -9.39 47.33
N VAL A 15 -16.45 -9.52 48.65
CA VAL A 15 -16.01 -10.74 49.37
C VAL A 15 -16.95 -11.92 49.07
N GLN A 16 -18.25 -11.68 48.79
CA GLN A 16 -19.18 -12.74 48.46
C GLN A 16 -19.07 -13.23 47.00
N LEU A 17 -18.59 -12.38 46.07
CA LEU A 17 -18.35 -12.78 44.66
C LEU A 17 -17.04 -13.55 44.46
N GLY A 18 -16.04 -13.38 45.30
CA GLY A 18 -14.77 -14.10 45.24
C GLY A 18 -14.81 -15.56 45.74
N LEU A 19 -15.89 -15.94 46.41
CA LEU A 19 -16.02 -17.29 46.96
C LEU A 19 -16.64 -18.33 46.02
N PHE A 20 -17.01 -17.94 44.79
CA PHE A 20 -17.70 -18.82 43.84
C PHE A 20 -16.79 -19.46 42.77
N VAL A 21 -15.49 -19.26 42.78
CA VAL A 21 -14.59 -19.69 41.66
C VAL A 21 -13.42 -20.57 42.12
N SER A 22 -13.51 -21.39 43.13
CA SER A 22 -12.58 -22.55 43.15
C SER A 22 -12.86 -23.54 44.29
N THR A 23 -13.23 -24.76 43.94
CA THR A 23 -13.39 -25.92 44.82
C THR A 23 -12.09 -26.73 45.00
N TRP A 24 -10.91 -26.17 44.75
CA TRP A 24 -9.68 -26.97 44.82
C TRP A 24 -8.46 -26.15 45.28
N PHE A 25 -8.41 -25.64 46.50
CA PHE A 25 -7.12 -25.36 47.19
C PHE A 25 -7.33 -25.00 48.65
N ASN A 26 -6.60 -25.62 49.54
CA ASN A 26 -6.71 -25.49 51.02
C ASN A 26 -5.99 -24.25 51.61
N PHE A 27 -5.62 -23.24 50.86
CA PHE A 27 -5.07 -21.98 51.35
C PHE A 27 -5.44 -20.81 50.46
N PHE A 28 -6.00 -19.77 51.03
CA PHE A 28 -6.23 -18.50 50.31
C PHE A 28 -5.42 -17.38 51.00
N THR A 29 -4.64 -16.68 50.20
CA THR A 29 -3.97 -15.44 50.61
C THR A 29 -4.61 -14.29 49.85
N VAL A 30 -5.24 -13.32 50.52
CA VAL A 30 -5.76 -12.09 49.92
C VAL A 30 -4.75 -10.98 50.21
N SER A 31 -4.19 -10.40 49.17
CA SER A 31 -3.27 -9.27 49.28
C SER A 31 -4.03 -7.97 48.93
N LEU A 32 -4.10 -7.05 49.88
CA LEU A 32 -4.64 -5.70 49.71
C LEU A 32 -3.53 -4.70 49.42
N PRO A 33 -3.75 -3.61 48.70
CA PRO A 33 -2.69 -2.69 48.22
C PRO A 33 -2.00 -1.86 49.34
N HIS A 34 -2.33 -2.01 50.59
CA HIS A 34 -1.61 -1.37 51.72
C HIS A 34 -1.40 -2.33 52.91
N ARG A 35 -0.26 -2.98 52.90
CA ARG A 35 0.50 -3.57 54.05
C ARG A 35 -0.24 -4.31 55.16
N HIS A 36 -1.28 -5.10 54.93
CA HIS A 36 -1.73 -6.08 55.93
C HIS A 36 -2.10 -7.42 55.27
N THR A 37 -1.37 -8.47 55.63
CA THR A 37 -1.68 -9.84 55.21
C THR A 37 -2.48 -10.50 56.33
N ILE A 38 -3.69 -10.98 56.02
CA ILE A 38 -4.51 -11.73 56.98
C ILE A 38 -4.55 -13.19 56.49
N THR A 39 -4.06 -14.09 57.32
CA THR A 39 -4.13 -15.54 57.11
C THR A 39 -5.33 -16.10 57.87
N LEU A 40 -6.31 -16.63 57.16
CA LEU A 40 -7.47 -17.31 57.80
C LEU A 40 -7.26 -18.81 57.75
N SER A 41 -7.03 -19.42 58.90
CA SER A 41 -7.02 -20.88 59.09
C SER A 41 -8.25 -21.34 59.88
N ASN A 42 -8.94 -22.31 59.32
CA ASN A 42 -10.02 -23.10 59.95
C ASN A 42 -11.33 -22.37 60.33
N TYR A 43 -12.32 -22.41 59.46
CA TYR A 43 -13.73 -22.30 59.87
C TYR A 43 -14.48 -23.59 59.58
N HIS A 44 -15.08 -24.16 60.63
CA HIS A 44 -16.04 -25.28 60.52
C HIS A 44 -17.35 -24.81 59.88
N THR A 45 -17.82 -25.57 58.89
CA THR A 45 -19.09 -25.37 58.22
C THR A 45 -20.26 -25.61 59.15
N THR A 46 -20.99 -24.55 59.50
CA THR A 46 -22.36 -24.68 60.05
C THR A 46 -23.35 -24.55 58.90
N LYS A 47 -24.34 -25.49 58.85
CA LYS A 47 -25.37 -25.62 57.83
C LYS A 47 -26.17 -24.33 57.65
N LEU A 48 -26.17 -23.79 56.41
CA LEU A 48 -27.11 -22.76 55.94
C LEU A 48 -28.48 -23.40 55.60
N PRO A 49 -29.59 -22.70 55.84
CA PRO A 49 -30.93 -23.30 55.66
C PRO A 49 -31.30 -23.44 54.19
N ASN A 50 -32.12 -24.49 53.93
CA ASN A 50 -32.52 -25.07 52.64
C ASN A 50 -33.30 -24.18 51.64
N TYR A 51 -33.15 -22.88 51.63
CA TYR A 51 -33.88 -22.01 50.68
C TYR A 51 -33.08 -21.64 49.39
N LEU A 52 -31.79 -21.97 49.32
CA LEU A 52 -30.97 -21.68 48.13
C LEU A 52 -30.93 -22.80 47.08
N THR A 53 -31.39 -24.01 47.42
CA THR A 53 -31.28 -25.20 46.57
C THR A 53 -32.36 -25.35 45.49
N ILE A 54 -33.38 -24.50 45.46
CA ILE A 54 -34.46 -24.57 44.47
C ILE A 54 -34.23 -23.66 43.24
N PHE A 55 -33.42 -22.63 43.36
CA PHE A 55 -33.18 -21.68 42.26
C PHE A 55 -31.90 -21.98 41.41
N GLU A 56 -30.94 -22.72 41.92
CA GLU A 56 -29.70 -23.03 41.17
C GLU A 56 -29.91 -23.87 39.89
N PRO A 57 -30.74 -24.91 39.83
CA PRO A 57 -30.91 -25.66 38.59
C PRO A 57 -31.63 -24.87 37.50
N TYR A 58 -32.53 -23.95 37.89
CA TYR A 58 -33.28 -23.17 36.91
C TYR A 58 -32.40 -22.07 36.27
N TYR A 59 -31.56 -21.40 37.06
CA TYR A 59 -30.62 -20.38 36.56
C TYR A 59 -29.53 -21.01 35.70
N SER A 60 -28.99 -22.17 36.05
CA SER A 60 -27.97 -22.87 35.27
C SER A 60 -28.52 -23.41 33.95
N ILE A 61 -29.75 -23.91 33.92
CA ILE A 61 -30.42 -24.40 32.71
C ILE A 61 -30.69 -23.23 31.75
N VAL A 62 -31.24 -22.11 32.24
CA VAL A 62 -31.53 -20.92 31.42
C VAL A 62 -30.26 -20.28 30.86
N MET A 63 -29.18 -20.22 31.62
CA MET A 63 -27.88 -19.72 31.15
C MET A 63 -27.26 -20.66 30.10
N THR A 64 -27.33 -21.96 30.30
CA THR A 64 -26.87 -23.00 29.35
C THR A 64 -27.58 -22.88 28.01
N ASP A 65 -28.88 -22.61 27.98
CA ASP A 65 -29.63 -22.46 26.74
C ASP A 65 -29.29 -21.15 26.00
N LYS A 66 -29.03 -20.07 26.73
CA LYS A 66 -28.57 -18.82 26.12
C LYS A 66 -27.18 -18.95 25.49
N PHE A 67 -26.23 -19.65 26.12
CA PHE A 67 -24.93 -19.94 25.57
C PHE A 67 -25.01 -20.83 24.33
N LYS A 68 -25.84 -21.87 24.35
CA LYS A 68 -26.09 -22.72 23.17
C LYS A 68 -26.66 -21.92 21.99
N LEU A 69 -27.58 -20.99 22.27
CA LEU A 69 -28.12 -20.11 21.22
C LEU A 69 -27.02 -19.19 20.63
N LEU A 70 -26.13 -18.66 21.46
CA LEU A 70 -24.99 -17.87 20.99
C LEU A 70 -24.06 -18.71 20.11
N GLU A 71 -23.68 -19.91 20.57
CA GLU A 71 -22.82 -20.81 19.80
C GLU A 71 -23.46 -21.19 18.46
N GLN A 72 -24.77 -21.44 18.45
CA GLN A 72 -25.53 -21.72 17.23
C GLN A 72 -25.49 -20.53 16.27
N LYS A 73 -25.68 -19.28 16.75
CA LYS A 73 -25.62 -18.07 15.93
C LYS A 73 -24.22 -17.82 15.39
N ILE A 74 -23.18 -18.07 16.16
CA ILE A 74 -21.80 -18.00 15.72
C ILE A 74 -21.54 -19.02 14.59
N ALA A 75 -21.93 -20.27 14.79
CA ALA A 75 -21.78 -21.32 13.78
C ALA A 75 -22.55 -21.00 12.48
N GLU A 76 -23.78 -20.47 12.60
CA GLU A 76 -24.57 -20.01 11.47
C GLU A 76 -23.86 -18.87 10.69
N ALA A 77 -23.33 -17.87 11.40
CA ALA A 77 -22.58 -16.75 10.80
C ALA A 77 -21.29 -17.22 10.10
N GLN A 78 -20.60 -18.21 10.67
CA GLN A 78 -19.38 -18.77 10.09
C GLN A 78 -19.65 -19.54 8.79
N LEU A 79 -20.83 -20.11 8.62
CA LEU A 79 -21.22 -20.83 7.41
C LEU A 79 -21.53 -19.90 6.22
N GLY A 80 -21.73 -18.59 6.45
CA GLY A 80 -22.05 -17.63 5.40
C GLY A 80 -23.20 -18.09 4.51
N GLY A 81 -22.96 -18.27 3.20
CA GLY A 81 -23.94 -18.74 2.24
C GLY A 81 -24.21 -20.25 2.25
N GLY A 82 -23.58 -21.00 3.18
CA GLY A 82 -23.73 -22.44 3.36
C GLY A 82 -22.72 -23.30 2.61
N GLN A 83 -22.53 -24.54 3.08
CA GLN A 83 -21.46 -25.45 2.64
C GLN A 83 -21.40 -25.62 1.11
N LYS A 84 -22.56 -25.79 0.45
CA LYS A 84 -22.58 -25.94 -1.03
C LYS A 84 -21.95 -24.78 -1.77
N ARG A 85 -22.11 -23.54 -1.27
CA ARG A 85 -21.51 -22.35 -1.89
C ARG A 85 -20.03 -22.24 -1.56
N ILE A 86 -19.62 -22.64 -0.35
CA ILE A 86 -18.22 -22.77 0.06
C ILE A 86 -17.51 -23.78 -0.86
N ASP A 87 -18.04 -24.97 -1.05
CA ASP A 87 -17.48 -25.99 -1.95
C ASP A 87 -17.34 -25.47 -3.39
N SER A 88 -18.29 -24.65 -3.83
CA SER A 88 -18.23 -24.02 -5.15
C SER A 88 -17.10 -22.97 -5.28
N GLN A 89 -16.74 -22.25 -4.21
CA GLN A 89 -15.59 -21.36 -4.18
C GLN A 89 -14.28 -22.16 -4.26
N HIS A 90 -14.13 -23.17 -3.41
CA HIS A 90 -12.94 -24.04 -3.41
C HIS A 90 -12.74 -24.74 -4.77
N LYS A 91 -13.82 -25.19 -5.40
CA LYS A 91 -13.75 -25.80 -6.75
C LYS A 91 -13.21 -24.83 -7.82
N LYS A 92 -13.35 -23.52 -7.62
CA LYS A 92 -12.79 -22.48 -8.48
C LYS A 92 -11.36 -22.07 -8.10
N GLY A 93 -10.73 -22.74 -7.13
CA GLY A 93 -9.42 -22.40 -6.61
C GLY A 93 -9.38 -21.15 -5.70
N LYS A 94 -10.55 -20.72 -5.18
CA LYS A 94 -10.68 -19.52 -4.34
C LYS A 94 -10.90 -19.91 -2.89
N LEU A 95 -10.35 -19.13 -1.98
CA LEU A 95 -10.63 -19.22 -0.55
C LEU A 95 -11.95 -18.49 -0.22
N THR A 96 -12.57 -18.86 0.91
CA THR A 96 -13.67 -18.11 1.51
C THR A 96 -13.18 -16.80 2.16
N ALA A 97 -14.10 -15.87 2.44
CA ALA A 97 -13.78 -14.62 3.12
C ALA A 97 -13.04 -14.81 4.45
N ARG A 98 -13.44 -15.81 5.25
CA ARG A 98 -12.83 -16.14 6.55
C ARG A 98 -11.46 -16.78 6.42
N GLU A 99 -11.31 -17.71 5.49
CA GLU A 99 -10.02 -18.34 5.20
C GLU A 99 -8.99 -17.30 4.76
N ARG A 100 -9.38 -16.35 3.89
CA ARG A 100 -8.52 -15.23 3.47
C ARG A 100 -8.03 -14.41 4.66
N ILE A 101 -8.91 -14.06 5.60
CA ILE A 101 -8.53 -13.33 6.82
C ILE A 101 -7.58 -14.16 7.69
N ASN A 102 -7.84 -15.45 7.87
CA ASN A 102 -6.98 -16.33 8.65
C ASN A 102 -5.58 -16.50 8.05
N PHE A 103 -5.44 -16.50 6.71
CA PHE A 103 -4.13 -16.51 6.05
C PHE A 103 -3.43 -15.16 6.06
N LEU A 104 -4.18 -14.06 6.09
CA LEU A 104 -3.62 -12.72 6.10
C LEU A 104 -3.05 -12.33 7.46
N LEU A 105 -3.80 -12.59 8.52
CA LEU A 105 -3.48 -12.14 9.88
C LEU A 105 -2.59 -13.14 10.62
N ASP A 106 -2.00 -12.68 11.71
CA ASP A 106 -1.28 -13.55 12.63
C ASP A 106 -2.26 -14.51 13.33
N GLU A 107 -1.83 -15.73 13.57
CA GLU A 107 -2.66 -16.78 14.14
C GLU A 107 -3.31 -16.34 15.46
N GLY A 108 -4.63 -16.50 15.56
CA GLY A 108 -5.41 -16.17 16.75
C GLY A 108 -5.58 -14.68 17.05
N SER A 109 -5.13 -13.78 16.16
CA SER A 109 -5.22 -12.33 16.37
C SER A 109 -6.51 -11.69 15.90
N PHE A 110 -7.33 -12.42 15.11
CA PHE A 110 -8.53 -11.85 14.50
C PHE A 110 -9.68 -11.67 15.47
N GLU A 111 -10.15 -10.43 15.58
CA GLU A 111 -11.38 -10.07 16.32
C GLU A 111 -12.43 -9.56 15.35
N GLU A 112 -13.52 -10.33 15.19
CA GLU A 112 -14.59 -10.01 14.24
C GLU A 112 -15.55 -8.97 14.81
N LEU A 113 -15.89 -7.98 14.01
CA LEU A 113 -16.86 -6.92 14.32
C LEU A 113 -18.12 -7.08 13.46
N GLY A 114 -19.30 -7.04 14.11
CA GLY A 114 -20.57 -7.08 13.39
C GLY A 114 -20.94 -8.44 12.80
N MET A 115 -20.47 -9.55 13.37
CA MET A 115 -20.77 -10.91 12.92
C MET A 115 -22.27 -11.19 12.81
N LEU A 116 -23.10 -10.63 13.68
CA LEU A 116 -24.54 -10.87 13.75
C LEU A 116 -25.39 -9.80 13.05
N VAL A 117 -24.75 -8.83 12.36
CA VAL A 117 -25.46 -7.84 11.55
C VAL A 117 -26.15 -8.51 10.38
N THR A 118 -27.37 -8.07 10.04
CA THR A 118 -28.15 -8.58 8.90
C THR A 118 -28.60 -7.44 8.00
N HIS A 119 -28.95 -7.75 6.74
CA HIS A 119 -29.61 -6.78 5.88
C HIS A 119 -30.98 -6.37 6.46
N ARG A 120 -31.49 -5.21 6.01
CA ARG A 120 -32.77 -4.64 6.48
C ARG A 120 -33.88 -4.73 5.44
N SER A 121 -33.59 -5.28 4.27
CA SER A 121 -34.54 -5.38 3.18
C SER A 121 -35.56 -6.50 3.43
N THR A 122 -36.81 -6.21 3.14
CA THR A 122 -37.92 -7.18 3.20
C THR A 122 -38.50 -7.48 1.81
N ASN A 123 -37.98 -6.80 0.75
CA ASN A 123 -38.47 -6.94 -0.60
C ASN A 123 -37.93 -8.22 -1.28
N PHE A 124 -38.62 -8.70 -2.29
CA PHE A 124 -38.19 -9.83 -3.13
C PHE A 124 -37.90 -11.13 -2.37
N GLY A 125 -38.55 -11.34 -1.20
CA GLY A 125 -38.37 -12.51 -0.37
C GLY A 125 -37.17 -12.48 0.57
N LEU A 126 -36.44 -11.36 0.65
CA LEU A 126 -35.29 -11.20 1.56
C LEU A 126 -35.67 -11.24 3.04
N ASP A 127 -36.94 -11.02 3.39
CA ASP A 127 -37.45 -11.23 4.74
C ASP A 127 -37.34 -12.69 5.23
N LYS A 128 -37.21 -13.65 4.29
CA LYS A 128 -37.06 -15.08 4.56
C LYS A 128 -35.64 -15.60 4.40
N GLU A 129 -34.77 -14.86 3.73
CA GLU A 129 -33.36 -15.21 3.46
C GLU A 129 -32.41 -14.28 4.25
N ILE A 130 -32.31 -14.53 5.55
CA ILE A 130 -31.45 -13.72 6.44
C ILE A 130 -30.08 -14.40 6.57
N TYR A 131 -29.03 -13.68 6.17
CA TYR A 131 -27.64 -14.09 6.35
C TYR A 131 -26.96 -13.24 7.42
N LEU A 132 -26.39 -13.87 8.44
CA LEU A 132 -25.60 -13.19 9.46
C LEU A 132 -24.28 -12.68 8.86
N GLY A 133 -23.92 -11.46 9.20
CA GLY A 133 -22.74 -10.79 8.65
C GLY A 133 -22.98 -10.04 7.34
N ASP A 134 -24.14 -10.18 6.70
CA ASP A 134 -24.57 -9.51 5.46
C ASP A 134 -23.53 -9.52 4.32
N GLY A 135 -22.88 -10.68 4.11
CA GLY A 135 -21.95 -10.87 2.98
C GLY A 135 -20.59 -10.17 3.11
N VAL A 136 -20.21 -9.70 4.31
CA VAL A 136 -18.87 -9.19 4.57
C VAL A 136 -18.39 -9.55 5.97
N VAL A 137 -17.20 -10.09 6.08
CA VAL A 137 -16.49 -10.31 7.34
C VAL A 137 -15.62 -9.10 7.62
N THR A 138 -15.80 -8.47 8.77
CA THR A 138 -15.10 -7.23 9.14
C THR A 138 -14.49 -7.36 10.53
N GLY A 139 -13.34 -6.76 10.76
CA GLY A 139 -12.69 -6.81 12.06
C GLY A 139 -11.29 -6.21 12.06
N TYR A 140 -10.50 -6.60 13.04
CA TYR A 140 -9.11 -6.22 13.17
C TYR A 140 -8.27 -7.39 13.68
N GLY A 141 -6.98 -7.31 13.51
CA GLY A 141 -6.00 -8.27 13.98
C GLY A 141 -4.60 -7.72 13.82
N THR A 142 -3.60 -8.59 13.81
CA THR A 142 -2.22 -8.18 13.60
C THR A 142 -1.60 -8.84 12.37
N ILE A 143 -0.63 -8.15 11.79
CA ILE A 143 0.33 -8.69 10.82
C ILE A 143 1.72 -8.40 11.35
N GLN A 144 2.48 -9.46 11.67
CA GLN A 144 3.80 -9.34 12.30
C GLN A 144 3.74 -8.48 13.59
N GLY A 145 2.70 -8.69 14.41
CA GLY A 145 2.44 -7.96 15.64
C GLY A 145 1.90 -6.53 15.47
N ARG A 146 1.76 -6.02 14.25
CA ARG A 146 1.25 -4.67 13.96
C ARG A 146 -0.24 -4.70 13.70
N LEU A 147 -0.99 -3.79 14.34
CA LEU A 147 -2.43 -3.67 14.18
C LEU A 147 -2.83 -3.35 12.73
N VAL A 148 -3.81 -4.06 12.21
CA VAL A 148 -4.46 -3.78 10.92
C VAL A 148 -5.95 -3.96 11.02
N TYR A 149 -6.70 -3.23 10.23
CA TYR A 149 -8.13 -3.38 10.06
C TYR A 149 -8.42 -4.05 8.72
N VAL A 150 -9.37 -4.99 8.71
CA VAL A 150 -9.66 -5.80 7.53
C VAL A 150 -11.16 -5.92 7.30
N PHE A 151 -11.55 -5.91 6.04
CA PHE A 151 -12.84 -6.41 5.59
C PHE A 151 -12.63 -7.39 4.44
N SER A 152 -13.44 -8.46 4.40
CA SER A 152 -13.42 -9.48 3.34
C SER A 152 -14.84 -9.74 2.86
N GLN A 153 -15.11 -9.45 1.60
CA GLN A 153 -16.40 -9.69 1.00
C GLN A 153 -16.61 -11.19 0.78
N ASP A 154 -17.76 -11.69 1.22
CA ASP A 154 -18.12 -13.10 1.13
C ASP A 154 -19.00 -13.37 -0.09
N PHE A 155 -18.38 -13.84 -1.15
CA PHE A 155 -19.09 -14.17 -2.40
C PHE A 155 -20.14 -15.29 -2.22
N THR A 156 -20.06 -16.08 -1.16
CA THR A 156 -21.05 -17.13 -0.85
C THR A 156 -22.40 -16.55 -0.46
N VAL A 157 -22.43 -15.31 0.04
CA VAL A 157 -23.64 -14.59 0.44
C VAL A 157 -24.01 -13.56 -0.63
N MET A 158 -25.07 -13.83 -1.38
CA MET A 158 -25.59 -12.92 -2.42
C MET A 158 -24.52 -12.43 -3.42
N GLY A 159 -23.50 -13.26 -3.73
CA GLY A 159 -22.40 -12.88 -4.60
C GLY A 159 -21.52 -11.74 -4.04
N GLY A 160 -21.42 -11.58 -2.74
CA GLY A 160 -20.69 -10.51 -2.10
C GLY A 160 -21.23 -9.12 -2.41
N SER A 161 -22.47 -8.99 -2.90
CA SER A 161 -23.06 -7.73 -3.32
C SER A 161 -23.28 -6.79 -2.13
N LEU A 162 -22.97 -5.52 -2.33
CA LEU A 162 -22.99 -4.48 -1.30
C LEU A 162 -24.36 -3.81 -1.20
N ALA A 163 -24.83 -3.65 0.03
CA ALA A 163 -25.99 -2.84 0.39
C ALA A 163 -25.74 -2.08 1.70
N GLU A 164 -26.77 -1.50 2.31
CA GLU A 164 -26.66 -0.61 3.47
C GLU A 164 -25.86 -1.22 4.63
N ALA A 165 -26.33 -2.33 5.19
CA ALA A 165 -25.69 -2.95 6.36
C ALA A 165 -24.27 -3.46 6.09
N HIS A 166 -24.03 -3.99 4.89
CA HIS A 166 -22.72 -4.37 4.39
C HIS A 166 -21.76 -3.16 4.38
N ALA A 167 -22.19 -2.03 3.80
CA ALA A 167 -21.41 -0.79 3.73
C ALA A 167 -21.14 -0.20 5.11
N GLU A 168 -22.15 -0.16 6.00
CA GLU A 168 -21.99 0.32 7.38
C GLU A 168 -20.91 -0.44 8.14
N LYS A 169 -20.81 -1.77 7.96
CA LYS A 169 -19.76 -2.59 8.56
C LYS A 169 -18.37 -2.19 8.05
N ILE A 170 -18.21 -1.99 6.74
CA ILE A 170 -16.95 -1.54 6.14
C ILE A 170 -16.59 -0.14 6.65
N CYS A 171 -17.52 0.81 6.59
CA CYS A 171 -17.31 2.17 7.09
C CYS A 171 -16.91 2.18 8.58
N ARG A 172 -17.52 1.32 9.40
CA ARG A 172 -17.17 1.17 10.82
C ARG A 172 -15.72 0.75 11.02
N VAL A 173 -15.24 -0.20 10.24
CA VAL A 173 -13.83 -0.65 10.27
C VAL A 173 -12.89 0.47 9.85
N MET A 174 -13.21 1.18 8.77
CA MET A 174 -12.40 2.33 8.29
C MET A 174 -12.35 3.46 9.32
N ASP A 175 -13.47 3.78 9.99
CA ASP A 175 -13.49 4.80 11.07
C ASP A 175 -12.59 4.40 12.25
N LEU A 176 -12.59 3.12 12.62
CA LEU A 176 -11.73 2.61 13.68
C LEU A 176 -10.26 2.63 13.26
N ALA A 177 -9.95 2.29 12.01
CA ALA A 177 -8.61 2.36 11.48
C ALA A 177 -8.04 3.78 11.53
N MET A 178 -8.80 4.77 11.05
CA MET A 178 -8.39 6.18 11.12
C MET A 178 -8.21 6.68 12.56
N LYS A 179 -9.09 6.26 13.49
CA LYS A 179 -9.00 6.64 14.91
C LYS A 179 -7.79 6.05 15.63
N ASN A 180 -7.35 4.88 15.21
CA ASN A 180 -6.23 4.16 15.81
C ASN A 180 -4.93 4.29 14.99
N GLY A 181 -4.98 5.01 13.86
CA GLY A 181 -3.80 5.19 13.01
C GLY A 181 -3.24 3.87 12.49
N ALA A 182 -4.08 2.99 11.94
CA ALA A 182 -3.66 1.67 11.47
C ALA A 182 -4.13 1.39 10.03
N PRO A 183 -3.40 0.60 9.23
CA PRO A 183 -3.74 0.28 7.85
C PRO A 183 -5.11 -0.38 7.70
N VAL A 184 -5.76 -0.15 6.54
CA VAL A 184 -6.99 -0.83 6.13
C VAL A 184 -6.71 -1.74 4.94
N ILE A 185 -7.13 -3.00 5.04
CA ILE A 185 -6.98 -3.99 3.98
C ILE A 185 -8.37 -4.48 3.57
N GLY A 186 -8.72 -4.24 2.31
CA GLY A 186 -9.96 -4.75 1.70
C GLY A 186 -9.70 -5.98 0.84
N LEU A 187 -10.34 -7.10 1.17
CA LEU A 187 -10.33 -8.32 0.36
C LEU A 187 -11.63 -8.36 -0.45
N ASN A 188 -11.53 -7.95 -1.72
CA ASN A 188 -12.67 -7.64 -2.56
C ASN A 188 -13.08 -8.84 -3.43
N ASP A 189 -14.35 -9.25 -3.32
CA ASP A 189 -14.96 -10.34 -4.09
C ASP A 189 -16.46 -10.09 -4.18
N SER A 190 -16.90 -9.24 -5.13
CA SER A 190 -18.26 -8.69 -5.16
C SER A 190 -18.83 -8.54 -6.56
N GLY A 191 -20.06 -8.97 -6.72
CA GLY A 191 -20.84 -8.71 -7.94
C GLY A 191 -21.31 -7.26 -8.11
N GLY A 192 -20.97 -6.34 -7.20
CA GLY A 192 -21.37 -4.94 -7.26
C GLY A 192 -22.52 -4.59 -6.31
N ALA A 193 -23.33 -3.61 -6.68
CA ALA A 193 -24.48 -3.16 -5.88
C ALA A 193 -25.57 -4.24 -5.80
N ARG A 194 -26.12 -4.46 -4.61
CA ARG A 194 -27.26 -5.34 -4.39
C ARG A 194 -28.53 -4.70 -4.94
N ILE A 195 -28.96 -5.16 -6.11
CA ILE A 195 -30.07 -4.53 -6.86
C ILE A 195 -31.41 -4.61 -6.13
N GLN A 196 -31.61 -5.63 -5.29
CA GLN A 196 -32.81 -5.84 -4.51
C GLN A 196 -33.05 -4.77 -3.42
N GLU A 197 -32.00 -4.03 -3.04
CA GLU A 197 -32.08 -2.96 -2.06
C GLU A 197 -32.09 -1.55 -2.72
N GLY A 198 -32.01 -1.50 -4.04
CA GLY A 198 -32.19 -0.25 -4.81
C GLY A 198 -31.16 0.82 -4.47
N VAL A 199 -31.61 2.06 -4.27
CA VAL A 199 -30.73 3.24 -4.11
C VAL A 199 -29.87 3.20 -2.85
N VAL A 200 -30.28 2.47 -1.79
CA VAL A 200 -29.47 2.38 -0.55
C VAL A 200 -28.15 1.65 -0.79
N SER A 201 -28.10 0.74 -1.77
CA SER A 201 -26.85 0.10 -2.20
C SER A 201 -25.89 1.11 -2.84
N LEU A 202 -26.41 2.09 -3.58
CA LEU A 202 -25.59 3.17 -4.14
C LEU A 202 -25.11 4.13 -3.03
N GLY A 203 -25.98 4.46 -2.07
CA GLY A 203 -25.62 5.23 -0.88
C GLY A 203 -24.47 4.56 -0.12
N GLY A 204 -24.54 3.25 0.12
CA GLY A 204 -23.49 2.51 0.79
C GLY A 204 -22.13 2.57 0.08
N TYR A 205 -22.11 2.50 -1.26
CA TYR A 205 -20.87 2.73 -2.01
C TYR A 205 -20.34 4.16 -1.82
N ALA A 206 -21.21 5.17 -1.90
CA ALA A 206 -20.82 6.57 -1.72
C ALA A 206 -20.20 6.81 -0.33
N ASP A 207 -20.76 6.20 0.71
CA ASP A 207 -20.21 6.27 2.06
C ASP A 207 -18.80 5.69 2.15
N ILE A 208 -18.55 4.55 1.51
CA ILE A 208 -17.22 3.93 1.45
C ILE A 208 -16.26 4.83 0.67
N PHE A 209 -16.65 5.37 -0.51
CA PHE A 209 -15.81 6.29 -1.28
C PHE A 209 -15.42 7.52 -0.47
N TYR A 210 -16.38 8.10 0.27
CA TYR A 210 -16.11 9.22 1.16
C TYR A 210 -15.07 8.84 2.23
N LYS A 211 -15.18 7.65 2.84
CA LYS A 211 -14.22 7.15 3.83
C LYS A 211 -12.84 6.88 3.19
N ASN A 212 -12.77 6.33 1.98
CA ASN A 212 -11.49 6.16 1.28
C ASN A 212 -10.76 7.51 1.11
N VAL A 213 -11.49 8.56 0.70
CA VAL A 213 -10.92 9.90 0.53
C VAL A 213 -10.48 10.50 1.87
N GLN A 214 -11.25 10.31 2.95
CA GLN A 214 -10.88 10.77 4.30
C GLN A 214 -9.63 10.04 4.85
N ALA A 215 -9.46 8.77 4.52
CA ALA A 215 -8.32 7.96 4.96
C ALA A 215 -7.06 8.16 4.10
N SER A 216 -7.21 8.73 2.89
CA SER A 216 -6.11 8.94 1.94
C SER A 216 -5.02 9.83 2.53
N GLY A 217 -3.79 9.34 2.57
CA GLY A 217 -2.64 10.01 3.19
C GLY A 217 -2.70 10.07 4.73
N VAL A 218 -3.66 9.41 5.37
CA VAL A 218 -3.77 9.30 6.84
C VAL A 218 -3.32 7.92 7.30
N VAL A 219 -3.90 6.87 6.73
CA VAL A 219 -3.51 5.48 6.96
C VAL A 219 -3.36 4.75 5.63
N PRO A 220 -2.41 3.81 5.49
CA PRO A 220 -2.28 3.01 4.28
C PRO A 220 -3.56 2.22 3.98
N GLN A 221 -3.99 2.27 2.73
CA GLN A 221 -5.16 1.56 2.23
C GLN A 221 -4.76 0.57 1.13
N ILE A 222 -5.06 -0.70 1.31
CA ILE A 222 -4.69 -1.76 0.37
C ILE A 222 -5.94 -2.52 -0.05
N SER A 223 -6.14 -2.66 -1.36
CA SER A 223 -7.21 -3.47 -1.93
C SER A 223 -6.65 -4.71 -2.63
N VAL A 224 -7.16 -5.88 -2.27
CA VAL A 224 -6.83 -7.15 -2.93
C VAL A 224 -8.08 -7.64 -3.64
N ILE A 225 -8.01 -7.76 -4.96
CA ILE A 225 -9.11 -8.23 -5.79
C ILE A 225 -8.97 -9.74 -5.95
N MET A 226 -9.88 -10.47 -5.33
CA MET A 226 -9.83 -11.94 -5.21
C MET A 226 -11.03 -12.62 -5.87
N GLY A 227 -11.75 -11.88 -6.69
CA GLY A 227 -12.90 -12.33 -7.46
C GLY A 227 -13.43 -11.24 -8.36
N PRO A 228 -14.67 -11.35 -8.85
CA PRO A 228 -15.32 -10.28 -9.57
C PRO A 228 -15.35 -8.99 -8.76
N CYS A 229 -15.12 -7.87 -9.43
CA CYS A 229 -15.25 -6.53 -8.88
C CYS A 229 -15.83 -5.64 -10.01
N ALA A 230 -17.14 -5.40 -10.00
CA ALA A 230 -17.85 -4.80 -11.13
C ALA A 230 -18.69 -3.58 -10.70
N GLY A 231 -18.84 -2.64 -11.62
CA GLY A 231 -19.64 -1.44 -11.42
C GLY A 231 -19.11 -0.57 -10.29
N GLY A 232 -19.96 -0.19 -9.34
CA GLY A 232 -19.55 0.61 -8.17
C GLY A 232 -18.41 0.02 -7.35
N ALA A 233 -18.24 -1.30 -7.36
CA ALA A 233 -17.21 -1.99 -6.60
C ALA A 233 -15.76 -1.65 -7.04
N VAL A 234 -15.54 -1.17 -8.26
CA VAL A 234 -14.18 -0.86 -8.75
C VAL A 234 -13.63 0.46 -8.24
N TYR A 235 -14.51 1.40 -7.86
CA TYR A 235 -14.07 2.76 -7.51
C TYR A 235 -13.44 2.84 -6.12
N SER A 236 -13.95 2.08 -5.14
CA SER A 236 -13.30 2.03 -3.82
C SER A 236 -11.85 1.54 -3.91
N PRO A 237 -11.53 0.39 -4.57
CA PRO A 237 -10.15 0.01 -4.81
C PRO A 237 -9.33 1.06 -5.55
N ALA A 238 -9.89 1.74 -6.56
CA ALA A 238 -9.19 2.78 -7.32
C ALA A 238 -8.82 4.01 -6.47
N LEU A 239 -9.50 4.23 -5.36
CA LEU A 239 -9.20 5.29 -4.38
C LEU A 239 -8.16 4.86 -3.33
N THR A 240 -7.82 3.58 -3.24
CA THR A 240 -6.81 3.08 -2.28
C THR A 240 -5.39 3.26 -2.82
N ASP A 241 -4.39 3.11 -1.94
CA ASP A 241 -2.99 3.34 -2.30
C ASP A 241 -2.45 2.24 -3.21
N PHE A 242 -2.76 0.98 -2.91
CA PHE A 242 -2.32 -0.17 -3.69
C PHE A 242 -3.46 -1.13 -4.01
N ILE A 243 -3.42 -1.64 -5.24
CA ILE A 243 -4.33 -2.67 -5.73
C ILE A 243 -3.50 -3.89 -6.12
N MET A 244 -3.88 -5.05 -5.62
CA MET A 244 -3.35 -6.35 -6.02
C MET A 244 -4.47 -7.18 -6.64
N MET A 245 -4.20 -7.88 -7.73
CA MET A 245 -5.18 -8.75 -8.39
C MET A 245 -4.68 -10.19 -8.43
N VAL A 246 -5.57 -11.14 -8.16
CA VAL A 246 -5.32 -12.58 -8.32
C VAL A 246 -5.59 -12.97 -9.77
N GLU A 247 -4.62 -13.61 -10.41
CA GLU A 247 -4.70 -14.02 -11.82
C GLU A 247 -5.83 -15.03 -12.05
N ASN A 248 -6.45 -14.98 -13.23
CA ASN A 248 -7.48 -15.91 -13.70
C ASN A 248 -8.77 -16.01 -12.87
N THR A 249 -8.83 -15.43 -11.68
CA THR A 249 -9.99 -15.49 -10.79
C THR A 249 -10.57 -14.14 -10.44
N SER A 250 -9.83 -13.06 -10.67
CA SER A 250 -10.25 -11.70 -10.35
C SER A 250 -10.41 -10.84 -11.61
N TYR A 251 -11.42 -9.99 -11.58
CA TYR A 251 -11.75 -9.08 -12.69
C TYR A 251 -12.20 -7.73 -12.15
N MET A 252 -11.73 -6.65 -12.77
CA MET A 252 -12.20 -5.29 -12.51
C MET A 252 -12.71 -4.66 -13.81
N PHE A 253 -13.96 -4.22 -13.84
CA PHE A 253 -14.51 -3.47 -14.98
C PHE A 253 -15.72 -2.64 -14.55
N VAL A 254 -15.93 -1.50 -15.18
CA VAL A 254 -17.10 -0.65 -14.94
C VAL A 254 -18.37 -1.39 -15.36
N THR A 255 -18.34 -2.05 -16.52
CA THR A 255 -19.40 -2.92 -17.02
C THR A 255 -18.80 -4.18 -17.62
N GLY A 256 -19.48 -5.33 -17.40
CA GLY A 256 -18.98 -6.61 -17.89
C GLY A 256 -19.13 -6.83 -19.41
N PRO A 257 -18.51 -7.89 -19.95
CA PRO A 257 -18.45 -8.18 -21.38
C PRO A 257 -19.80 -8.16 -22.11
N ASN A 258 -20.88 -8.62 -21.46
CA ASN A 258 -22.22 -8.63 -22.05
C ASN A 258 -22.74 -7.22 -22.33
N VAL A 259 -22.48 -6.26 -21.45
CA VAL A 259 -22.88 -4.85 -21.65
C VAL A 259 -22.01 -4.21 -22.74
N VAL A 260 -20.71 -4.47 -22.73
CA VAL A 260 -19.76 -4.03 -23.77
C VAL A 260 -20.26 -4.52 -25.15
N LYS A 261 -20.57 -5.81 -25.29
CA LYS A 261 -21.11 -6.38 -26.54
C LYS A 261 -22.41 -5.70 -26.97
N THR A 262 -23.29 -5.38 -26.03
CA THR A 262 -24.58 -4.75 -26.36
C THR A 262 -24.45 -3.29 -26.80
N VAL A 263 -23.50 -2.53 -26.17
CA VAL A 263 -23.38 -1.07 -26.35
C VAL A 263 -22.38 -0.71 -27.45
N THR A 264 -21.20 -1.35 -27.44
CA THR A 264 -20.09 -1.03 -28.38
C THR A 264 -19.92 -2.06 -29.48
N HIS A 265 -20.64 -3.20 -29.41
CA HIS A 265 -20.54 -4.34 -30.31
C HIS A 265 -19.17 -5.04 -30.32
N GLU A 266 -18.35 -4.80 -29.29
CA GLU A 266 -17.07 -5.48 -29.09
C GLU A 266 -17.29 -6.84 -28.44
N GLU A 267 -16.64 -7.87 -28.95
CA GLU A 267 -16.59 -9.19 -28.31
C GLU A 267 -15.28 -9.33 -27.55
N VAL A 268 -15.37 -9.44 -26.24
CA VAL A 268 -14.24 -9.51 -25.34
C VAL A 268 -14.55 -10.45 -24.17
N SER A 269 -13.55 -11.23 -23.74
CA SER A 269 -13.67 -12.06 -22.54
C SER A 269 -13.50 -11.20 -21.26
N SER A 270 -13.88 -11.73 -20.09
CA SER A 270 -13.67 -11.05 -18.81
C SER A 270 -12.20 -10.80 -18.54
N GLU A 271 -11.32 -11.76 -18.89
CA GLU A 271 -9.87 -11.65 -18.72
C GLU A 271 -9.28 -10.55 -19.61
N GLU A 272 -9.67 -10.51 -20.89
CA GLU A 272 -9.20 -9.48 -21.83
C GLU A 272 -9.71 -8.09 -21.49
N LEU A 273 -10.95 -7.97 -20.97
CA LEU A 273 -11.54 -6.69 -20.61
C LEU A 273 -10.95 -6.12 -19.33
N GLY A 274 -10.80 -6.94 -18.29
CA GLY A 274 -10.44 -6.45 -16.96
C GLY A 274 -9.80 -7.49 -16.05
N GLY A 275 -9.09 -8.45 -16.61
CA GLY A 275 -8.28 -9.40 -15.82
C GLY A 275 -6.99 -8.80 -15.28
N ALA A 276 -6.32 -9.53 -14.41
CA ALA A 276 -5.08 -9.10 -13.75
C ALA A 276 -4.00 -8.68 -14.76
N SER A 277 -3.78 -9.46 -15.83
CA SER A 277 -2.81 -9.14 -16.88
C SER A 277 -3.15 -7.85 -17.62
N THR A 278 -4.42 -7.62 -17.97
CA THR A 278 -4.85 -6.39 -18.64
C THR A 278 -4.60 -5.16 -17.78
N HIS A 279 -4.91 -5.24 -16.48
CA HIS A 279 -4.72 -4.11 -15.59
C HIS A 279 -3.26 -3.91 -15.15
N SER A 280 -2.43 -4.94 -15.17
CA SER A 280 -1.00 -4.80 -14.87
C SER A 280 -0.17 -4.29 -16.06
N THR A 281 -0.60 -4.51 -17.32
CA THR A 281 0.22 -4.15 -18.50
C THR A 281 -0.33 -2.97 -19.29
N LYS A 282 -1.66 -2.86 -19.40
CA LYS A 282 -2.30 -1.86 -20.28
C LYS A 282 -2.79 -0.62 -19.54
N SER A 283 -3.58 -0.80 -18.47
CA SER A 283 -4.22 0.32 -17.79
C SER A 283 -3.43 0.87 -16.60
N GLY A 284 -2.56 0.06 -15.99
CA GLY A 284 -1.82 0.42 -14.77
C GLY A 284 -2.71 0.57 -13.53
N VAL A 285 -3.92 0.03 -13.53
CA VAL A 285 -4.80 0.05 -12.35
C VAL A 285 -4.27 -0.86 -11.26
N THR A 286 -3.75 -2.02 -11.64
CA THR A 286 -3.17 -3.00 -10.70
C THR A 286 -1.68 -2.74 -10.50
N HIS A 287 -1.28 -2.63 -9.24
CA HIS A 287 0.11 -2.44 -8.82
C HIS A 287 0.88 -3.76 -8.73
N PHE A 288 0.18 -4.85 -8.38
CA PHE A 288 0.74 -6.18 -8.16
C PHE A 288 -0.20 -7.25 -8.68
N THR A 289 0.35 -8.34 -9.17
CA THR A 289 -0.39 -9.58 -9.50
C THR A 289 0.05 -10.73 -8.62
N ALA A 290 -0.82 -11.72 -8.46
CA ALA A 290 -0.53 -12.93 -7.71
C ALA A 290 -1.21 -14.14 -8.35
N GLU A 291 -0.55 -15.28 -8.34
CA GLU A 291 -0.99 -16.52 -8.97
C GLU A 291 -2.25 -17.11 -8.30
N ASN A 292 -2.42 -16.85 -6.99
CA ASN A 292 -3.54 -17.36 -6.19
C ASN A 292 -3.74 -16.52 -4.93
N ASP A 293 -4.84 -16.80 -4.21
CA ASP A 293 -5.23 -16.10 -2.97
C ASP A 293 -4.11 -16.11 -1.91
N ILE A 294 -3.44 -17.24 -1.70
CA ILE A 294 -2.41 -17.40 -0.66
C ILE A 294 -1.19 -16.54 -0.97
N VAL A 295 -0.69 -16.58 -2.22
CA VAL A 295 0.44 -15.76 -2.66
C VAL A 295 0.11 -14.26 -2.57
N ALA A 296 -1.13 -13.88 -2.92
CA ALA A 296 -1.58 -12.50 -2.77
C ALA A 296 -1.50 -12.03 -1.31
N LEU A 297 -2.01 -12.82 -0.38
CA LEU A 297 -2.01 -12.49 1.05
C LEU A 297 -0.58 -12.42 1.62
N GLN A 298 0.32 -13.31 1.20
CA GLN A 298 1.73 -13.26 1.57
C GLN A 298 2.43 -11.99 1.05
N LYS A 299 2.18 -11.63 -0.21
CA LYS A 299 2.70 -10.38 -0.80
C LYS A 299 2.23 -9.13 -0.04
N ILE A 300 0.98 -9.10 0.47
CA ILE A 300 0.48 -8.00 1.30
C ILE A 300 1.22 -7.94 2.64
N ARG A 301 1.47 -9.07 3.28
CA ARG A 301 2.26 -9.12 4.53
C ARG A 301 3.66 -8.52 4.31
N THR A 302 4.33 -8.88 3.21
CA THR A 302 5.64 -8.32 2.82
C THR A 302 5.55 -6.82 2.50
N LEU A 303 4.52 -6.37 1.77
CA LEU A 303 4.34 -4.96 1.42
C LEU A 303 4.26 -4.07 2.67
N LEU A 304 3.55 -4.52 3.71
CA LEU A 304 3.41 -3.79 4.97
C LEU A 304 4.74 -3.62 5.74
N GLU A 305 5.75 -4.44 5.48
CA GLU A 305 7.07 -4.29 6.11
C GLU A 305 7.80 -3.01 5.70
N TYR A 306 7.42 -2.41 4.57
CA TYR A 306 8.02 -1.17 4.06
C TYR A 306 7.27 0.10 4.49
N MET A 307 6.09 -0.03 5.09
CA MET A 307 5.19 1.09 5.39
C MET A 307 5.09 1.36 6.90
N PRO A 308 4.91 2.63 7.33
CA PRO A 308 4.53 2.94 8.70
C PRO A 308 3.08 2.54 8.97
N GLN A 309 2.62 2.67 10.22
CA GLN A 309 1.20 2.47 10.57
C GLN A 309 0.31 3.58 10.01
N ASN A 310 0.82 4.81 9.97
CA ASN A 310 0.07 6.00 9.55
C ASN A 310 1.05 7.12 9.14
N CYS A 311 0.54 8.25 8.72
CA CYS A 311 1.31 9.40 8.25
C CYS A 311 2.15 10.11 9.33
N GLU A 312 1.92 9.85 10.61
CA GLU A 312 2.67 10.47 11.72
C GLU A 312 3.84 9.60 12.19
N GLU A 313 3.84 8.32 11.87
CA GLU A 313 4.88 7.38 12.26
C GLU A 313 5.99 7.24 11.22
N GLN A 314 7.14 6.75 11.66
CA GLN A 314 8.25 6.39 10.78
C GLN A 314 8.12 4.95 10.31
N THR A 315 8.77 4.62 9.19
CA THR A 315 8.84 3.26 8.67
C THR A 315 9.53 2.31 9.64
N PRO A 316 9.17 1.01 9.64
CA PRO A 316 9.86 0.01 10.43
C PRO A 316 11.35 -0.04 10.09
N ARG A 317 12.19 -0.23 11.13
CA ARG A 317 13.62 -0.44 10.97
C ARG A 317 13.96 -1.90 11.19
N PHE A 318 14.80 -2.42 10.33
CA PHE A 318 15.33 -3.77 10.41
C PHE A 318 16.77 -3.73 10.90
N ALA A 319 17.20 -4.77 11.60
CA ALA A 319 18.58 -4.91 11.99
C ALA A 319 19.49 -4.94 10.74
N TYR A 320 20.58 -4.23 10.79
CA TYR A 320 21.58 -4.18 9.74
C TYR A 320 22.95 -4.45 10.36
N GLU A 321 23.57 -5.56 9.99
CA GLU A 321 24.87 -5.99 10.52
C GLU A 321 26.02 -5.82 9.50
N GLY A 322 25.69 -5.41 8.25
CA GLY A 322 26.67 -5.26 7.18
C GLY A 322 27.51 -3.99 7.27
N GLY A 323 28.69 -4.01 6.67
CA GLY A 323 29.56 -2.85 6.51
C GLY A 323 29.11 -1.95 5.36
N ASP A 324 29.64 -0.73 5.33
CA ASP A 324 29.48 0.25 4.23
C ASP A 324 30.44 -0.14 3.07
N GLU A 325 30.37 -1.39 2.65
CA GLU A 325 31.33 -1.94 1.71
C GLU A 325 31.21 -1.28 0.33
N SER A 326 32.36 -0.99 -0.26
CA SER A 326 32.47 -0.57 -1.65
C SER A 326 31.93 -1.66 -2.58
N ARG A 327 31.07 -1.27 -3.52
CA ARG A 327 30.45 -2.17 -4.49
C ARG A 327 31.19 -2.08 -5.83
N ALA A 328 32.35 -2.74 -5.93
CA ALA A 328 33.23 -2.65 -7.09
C ALA A 328 32.56 -3.00 -8.43
N LYS A 329 31.52 -3.85 -8.43
CA LYS A 329 30.76 -4.20 -9.63
C LYS A 329 30.09 -2.95 -10.27
N LEU A 330 29.71 -1.96 -9.49
CA LEU A 330 29.12 -0.73 -9.99
C LEU A 330 30.05 0.04 -10.94
N ASP A 331 31.37 -0.05 -10.76
CA ASP A 331 32.34 0.65 -11.61
C ASP A 331 32.35 0.15 -13.07
N THR A 332 31.71 -1.00 -13.35
CA THR A 332 31.69 -1.64 -14.67
C THR A 332 30.28 -1.88 -15.24
N ILE A 333 29.23 -1.54 -14.49
CA ILE A 333 27.83 -1.76 -14.94
C ILE A 333 27.48 -0.87 -16.13
N ILE A 334 27.91 0.40 -16.11
CA ILE A 334 27.58 1.33 -17.19
C ILE A 334 28.46 1.02 -18.40
N PRO A 335 27.87 0.71 -19.57
CA PRO A 335 28.64 0.50 -20.79
C PRO A 335 29.39 1.78 -21.22
N ALA A 336 30.63 1.60 -21.71
CA ALA A 336 31.43 2.72 -22.25
C ALA A 336 30.76 3.39 -23.47
N ASN A 337 29.97 2.64 -24.24
CA ASN A 337 29.17 3.21 -25.33
C ASN A 337 27.87 3.80 -24.76
N PRO A 338 27.63 5.13 -24.85
CA PRO A 338 26.46 5.79 -24.28
C PRO A 338 25.13 5.37 -24.95
N ASN A 339 25.19 4.73 -26.13
CA ASN A 339 24.02 4.23 -26.83
C ASN A 339 23.70 2.76 -26.51
N GLN A 340 24.56 2.07 -25.77
CA GLN A 340 24.30 0.71 -25.33
C GLN A 340 23.40 0.72 -24.09
N PRO A 341 22.23 0.05 -24.13
CA PRO A 341 21.36 -0.07 -22.95
C PRO A 341 21.98 -0.96 -21.89
N TYR A 342 21.56 -0.77 -20.65
CA TYR A 342 21.83 -1.65 -19.52
C TYR A 342 20.58 -1.74 -18.65
N ASP A 343 20.51 -2.75 -17.76
CA ASP A 343 19.38 -2.91 -16.85
C ASP A 343 19.65 -2.16 -15.53
N MET A 344 18.84 -1.16 -15.23
CA MET A 344 18.97 -0.39 -14.00
C MET A 344 18.68 -1.22 -12.74
N HIS A 345 17.99 -2.36 -12.84
CA HIS A 345 17.82 -3.26 -11.71
C HIS A 345 19.15 -3.77 -11.17
N GLU A 346 20.17 -3.94 -12.02
CA GLU A 346 21.51 -4.33 -11.57
C GLU A 346 22.16 -3.26 -10.69
N VAL A 347 21.95 -1.98 -11.01
CA VAL A 347 22.43 -0.87 -10.18
C VAL A 347 21.67 -0.83 -8.85
N ILE A 348 20.34 -0.92 -8.90
CA ILE A 348 19.50 -0.90 -7.71
C ILE A 348 19.91 -2.02 -6.74
N THR A 349 20.01 -3.26 -7.23
CA THR A 349 20.30 -4.44 -6.40
C THR A 349 21.69 -4.43 -5.78
N GLU A 350 22.67 -3.82 -6.44
CA GLU A 350 24.02 -3.63 -5.88
C GLU A 350 24.05 -2.57 -4.78
N VAL A 351 23.11 -1.61 -4.77
CA VAL A 351 23.10 -0.50 -3.81
C VAL A 351 22.27 -0.82 -2.57
N ILE A 352 21.13 -1.47 -2.71
CA ILE A 352 20.20 -1.75 -1.60
C ILE A 352 20.65 -2.94 -0.73
N ASP A 353 19.94 -3.18 0.35
CA ASP A 353 20.14 -4.38 1.18
C ASP A 353 19.69 -5.64 0.43
N GLU A 354 20.39 -6.75 0.63
CA GLU A 354 20.08 -8.01 -0.04
C GLU A 354 18.63 -8.44 0.21
N ASN A 355 18.00 -8.96 -0.85
CA ASN A 355 16.61 -9.47 -0.82
C ASN A 355 15.56 -8.45 -0.35
N SER A 356 15.85 -7.16 -0.41
CA SER A 356 14.94 -6.10 0.04
C SER A 356 14.19 -5.39 -1.08
N TRP A 357 14.32 -5.81 -2.34
CA TRP A 357 13.63 -5.18 -3.46
C TRP A 357 12.18 -5.63 -3.58
N TYR A 358 11.25 -4.67 -3.59
CA TYR A 358 9.82 -4.91 -3.78
C TYR A 358 9.25 -3.96 -4.82
N GLU A 359 9.23 -4.40 -6.09
CA GLU A 359 8.86 -3.58 -7.24
C GLU A 359 7.35 -3.36 -7.32
N VAL A 360 6.95 -2.13 -7.66
CA VAL A 360 5.57 -1.70 -7.87
C VAL A 360 5.34 -1.46 -9.37
N HIS A 361 4.24 -1.95 -9.92
CA HIS A 361 3.93 -1.82 -11.36
C HIS A 361 5.03 -2.39 -12.27
N LYS A 362 5.55 -3.55 -11.94
CA LYS A 362 6.65 -4.17 -12.69
C LYS A 362 6.40 -4.22 -14.20
N ASP A 363 5.20 -4.62 -14.61
CA ASP A 363 4.83 -4.87 -16.01
C ASP A 363 4.15 -3.65 -16.67
N TYR A 364 4.13 -2.48 -16.02
CA TYR A 364 3.53 -1.25 -16.53
C TYR A 364 4.55 -0.12 -16.62
N ALA A 365 4.59 0.56 -17.79
CA ALA A 365 5.53 1.64 -18.03
C ALA A 365 6.97 1.26 -17.63
N GLU A 366 7.50 0.23 -18.27
CA GLU A 366 8.78 -0.40 -17.92
C GLU A 366 10.00 0.51 -18.12
N ASN A 367 9.82 1.65 -18.82
CA ASN A 367 10.82 2.71 -18.98
C ASN A 367 11.12 3.47 -17.69
N ILE A 368 10.33 3.28 -16.63
CA ILE A 368 10.60 3.76 -15.27
C ILE A 368 10.34 2.65 -14.24
N ILE A 369 11.25 2.49 -13.31
CA ILE A 369 11.18 1.54 -12.21
C ILE A 369 10.77 2.30 -10.96
N VAL A 370 9.79 1.78 -10.22
CA VAL A 370 9.45 2.25 -8.88
C VAL A 370 9.27 1.07 -7.94
N GLY A 371 9.70 1.19 -6.70
CA GLY A 371 9.57 0.11 -5.73
C GLY A 371 10.13 0.46 -4.37
N PHE A 372 9.86 -0.40 -3.41
CA PHE A 372 10.40 -0.28 -2.07
C PHE A 372 11.68 -1.10 -1.93
N ALA A 373 12.59 -0.62 -1.09
CA ALA A 373 13.81 -1.31 -0.73
C ALA A 373 14.20 -0.99 0.71
N ARG A 374 15.27 -1.62 1.18
CA ARG A 374 15.94 -1.21 2.42
C ARG A 374 17.35 -0.76 2.12
N LEU A 375 17.78 0.26 2.84
CA LEU A 375 19.16 0.73 2.82
C LEU A 375 19.65 0.87 4.26
N ALA A 376 20.59 0.03 4.66
CA ALA A 376 21.04 -0.11 6.06
C ALA A 376 19.85 -0.31 7.03
N GLY A 377 18.94 -1.22 6.69
CA GLY A 377 17.75 -1.57 7.46
C GLY A 377 16.61 -0.54 7.44
N ARG A 378 16.75 0.59 6.73
CA ARG A 378 15.72 1.63 6.58
C ARG A 378 14.91 1.40 5.32
N SER A 379 13.59 1.48 5.39
CA SER A 379 12.74 1.49 4.19
C SER A 379 12.97 2.76 3.39
N ILE A 380 13.11 2.61 2.08
CA ILE A 380 13.22 3.70 1.10
C ILE A 380 12.32 3.39 -0.10
N GLY A 381 11.82 4.43 -0.76
CA GLY A 381 11.23 4.35 -2.09
C GLY A 381 12.28 4.62 -3.15
N VAL A 382 12.37 3.77 -4.15
CA VAL A 382 13.28 3.95 -5.29
C VAL A 382 12.50 4.35 -6.52
N VAL A 383 12.98 5.38 -7.24
CA VAL A 383 12.47 5.79 -8.56
C VAL A 383 13.66 5.83 -9.50
N ALA A 384 13.61 5.10 -10.62
CA ALA A 384 14.74 5.01 -11.52
C ALA A 384 14.32 4.95 -12.99
N ASN A 385 15.04 5.62 -13.89
CA ASN A 385 14.87 5.40 -15.32
C ASN A 385 15.40 4.02 -15.70
N GLN A 386 14.74 3.34 -16.64
CA GLN A 386 15.17 2.04 -17.15
C GLN A 386 15.68 2.15 -18.60
N PRO A 387 17.01 2.29 -18.80
CA PRO A 387 17.57 2.45 -20.13
C PRO A 387 17.33 1.29 -21.11
N ALA A 388 17.03 0.10 -20.59
CA ALA A 388 16.69 -1.06 -21.40
C ALA A 388 15.35 -0.92 -22.14
N TYR A 389 14.44 -0.06 -21.62
CA TYR A 389 13.13 0.20 -22.21
C TYR A 389 13.00 1.65 -22.63
N LEU A 390 12.70 1.89 -23.92
CA LEU A 390 12.59 3.24 -24.51
C LEU A 390 13.74 4.17 -24.10
N ALA A 391 14.94 3.62 -23.91
CA ALA A 391 16.13 4.36 -23.45
C ALA A 391 15.94 5.16 -22.14
N GLY A 392 14.96 4.82 -21.32
CA GLY A 392 14.65 5.50 -20.06
C GLY A 392 13.94 6.86 -20.22
N VAL A 393 13.39 7.19 -21.40
CA VAL A 393 12.64 8.45 -21.61
C VAL A 393 11.42 8.51 -20.71
N LEU A 394 10.97 9.72 -20.36
CA LEU A 394 9.69 9.93 -19.70
C LEU A 394 8.56 10.03 -20.75
N ASP A 395 7.50 9.29 -20.55
CA ASP A 395 6.26 9.35 -21.29
C ASP A 395 5.06 9.59 -20.35
N ILE A 396 3.85 9.63 -20.88
CA ILE A 396 2.62 9.83 -20.09
C ILE A 396 2.50 8.77 -18.99
N LYS A 397 2.72 7.49 -19.33
CA LYS A 397 2.53 6.38 -18.39
C LYS A 397 3.57 6.37 -17.30
N SER A 398 4.84 6.52 -17.63
CA SER A 398 5.94 6.57 -16.68
C SER A 398 5.86 7.78 -15.75
N SER A 399 5.45 8.94 -16.27
CA SER A 399 5.22 10.14 -15.46
C SER A 399 4.13 9.94 -14.40
N ASN A 400 3.01 9.33 -14.79
CA ASN A 400 1.91 9.03 -13.85
C ASN A 400 2.30 7.95 -12.82
N LYS A 401 2.96 6.86 -13.26
CA LYS A 401 3.46 5.79 -12.38
C LYS A 401 4.37 6.36 -11.29
N ALA A 402 5.38 7.12 -11.69
CA ALA A 402 6.35 7.70 -10.76
C ALA A 402 5.70 8.75 -9.84
N ALA A 403 4.88 9.66 -10.39
CA ALA A 403 4.21 10.68 -9.61
C ALA A 403 3.34 10.10 -8.49
N ARG A 404 2.55 9.06 -8.77
CA ARG A 404 1.72 8.37 -7.78
C ARG A 404 2.58 7.73 -6.69
N PHE A 405 3.66 7.07 -7.06
CA PHE A 405 4.57 6.43 -6.11
C PHE A 405 5.30 7.45 -5.21
N VAL A 406 5.82 8.54 -5.78
CA VAL A 406 6.44 9.64 -5.02
C VAL A 406 5.47 10.23 -4.00
N ARG A 407 4.23 10.49 -4.39
CA ARG A 407 3.21 11.02 -3.47
C ARG A 407 2.86 10.06 -2.34
N PHE A 408 2.81 8.76 -2.61
CA PHE A 408 2.63 7.76 -1.57
C PHE A 408 3.80 7.78 -0.58
N CYS A 409 5.04 7.76 -1.08
CA CYS A 409 6.23 7.80 -0.23
C CYS A 409 6.25 9.05 0.66
N ASP A 410 5.92 10.21 0.10
CA ASP A 410 5.87 11.47 0.85
C ASP A 410 4.77 11.46 1.92
N ALA A 411 3.57 10.96 1.58
CA ALA A 411 2.46 10.88 2.53
C ALA A 411 2.74 9.97 3.73
N PHE A 412 3.63 8.99 3.58
CA PHE A 412 3.93 7.99 4.59
C PHE A 412 5.40 7.97 5.05
N ASN A 413 6.08 9.12 5.02
CA ASN A 413 7.41 9.32 5.58
C ASN A 413 8.48 8.35 5.03
N ILE A 414 8.34 7.91 3.78
CA ILE A 414 9.30 7.00 3.12
C ILE A 414 10.31 7.83 2.32
N PRO A 415 11.60 7.85 2.70
CA PRO A 415 12.63 8.56 1.97
C PRO A 415 12.76 8.08 0.53
N LEU A 416 13.11 8.99 -0.39
CA LEU A 416 13.19 8.72 -1.82
C LEU A 416 14.63 8.68 -2.31
N LEU A 417 14.99 7.60 -3.00
CA LEU A 417 16.22 7.44 -3.75
C LEU A 417 15.89 7.46 -5.25
N VAL A 418 16.56 8.35 -6.00
CA VAL A 418 16.38 8.45 -7.45
C VAL A 418 17.65 8.05 -8.17
N PHE A 419 17.56 7.15 -9.14
CA PHE A 419 18.61 6.87 -10.11
C PHE A 419 18.21 7.48 -11.46
N GLU A 420 19.03 8.37 -11.97
CA GLU A 420 18.72 9.13 -13.17
C GLU A 420 19.60 8.69 -14.35
N ASP A 421 18.94 8.24 -15.42
CA ASP A 421 19.49 8.07 -16.77
C ASP A 421 18.40 8.37 -17.78
N VAL A 422 18.15 9.66 -18.04
CA VAL A 422 17.01 10.15 -18.81
C VAL A 422 17.47 11.03 -19.99
N PRO A 423 17.19 10.62 -21.24
CA PRO A 423 17.52 11.44 -22.42
C PRO A 423 16.49 12.52 -22.73
N GLY A 424 15.37 12.57 -21.99
CA GLY A 424 14.32 13.56 -22.20
C GLY A 424 12.91 12.98 -22.05
N PHE A 425 11.91 13.77 -22.45
CA PHE A 425 10.53 13.31 -22.65
C PHE A 425 10.37 12.69 -24.04
N LEU A 426 9.48 11.68 -24.16
CA LEU A 426 9.22 11.02 -25.43
C LEU A 426 8.53 12.00 -26.40
N PRO A 427 9.13 12.32 -27.55
CA PRO A 427 8.50 13.18 -28.53
C PRO A 427 7.47 12.44 -29.37
N GLY A 428 6.58 13.17 -30.02
CA GLY A 428 5.65 12.64 -31.01
C GLY A 428 4.20 13.06 -30.77
N THR A 429 3.42 13.04 -31.87
CA THR A 429 2.01 13.48 -31.85
C THR A 429 1.15 12.68 -30.88
N ASP A 430 1.40 11.39 -30.72
CA ASP A 430 0.70 10.56 -29.73
C ASP A 430 0.88 11.09 -28.30
N GLN A 431 2.11 11.43 -27.92
CA GLN A 431 2.39 11.97 -26.58
C GLN A 431 1.83 13.39 -26.43
N GLU A 432 2.04 14.26 -27.41
CA GLU A 432 1.57 15.64 -27.35
C GLU A 432 0.03 15.73 -27.27
N TRP A 433 -0.68 14.99 -28.12
CA TRP A 433 -2.13 15.03 -28.19
C TRP A 433 -2.81 14.34 -26.99
N ASN A 434 -2.16 13.35 -26.39
CA ASN A 434 -2.65 12.68 -25.20
C ASN A 434 -2.16 13.33 -23.87
N GLY A 435 -1.52 14.50 -23.96
CA GLY A 435 -1.26 15.38 -22.81
C GLY A 435 0.03 15.09 -22.04
N ILE A 436 1.13 14.79 -22.73
CA ILE A 436 2.46 14.60 -22.09
C ILE A 436 2.83 15.80 -21.20
N ILE A 437 2.49 17.03 -21.59
CA ILE A 437 2.82 18.25 -20.84
C ILE A 437 2.17 18.21 -19.45
N SER A 438 0.86 17.96 -19.38
CA SER A 438 0.14 17.90 -18.10
C SER A 438 0.52 16.67 -17.26
N ASN A 439 0.74 15.53 -17.91
CA ASN A 439 1.12 14.30 -17.22
C ASN A 439 2.59 14.35 -16.74
N GLY A 440 3.50 14.92 -17.52
CA GLY A 440 4.88 15.20 -17.09
C GLY A 440 4.95 16.19 -15.92
N ALA A 441 4.08 17.20 -15.94
CA ALA A 441 3.95 18.16 -14.83
C ALA A 441 3.52 17.51 -13.51
N LYS A 442 2.80 16.36 -13.53
CA LYS A 442 2.46 15.62 -12.30
C LYS A 442 3.68 15.10 -11.57
N LEU A 443 4.66 14.56 -12.30
CA LEU A 443 5.90 14.06 -11.70
C LEU A 443 6.75 15.21 -11.13
N LEU A 444 6.88 16.30 -11.90
CA LEU A 444 7.52 17.53 -11.43
C LEU A 444 6.87 18.05 -10.14
N TYR A 445 5.54 18.09 -10.14
CA TYR A 445 4.76 18.53 -8.97
C TYR A 445 4.98 17.62 -7.76
N ALA A 446 4.93 16.29 -7.95
CA ALA A 446 5.09 15.33 -6.88
C ALA A 446 6.46 15.46 -6.19
N PHE A 447 7.54 15.54 -6.96
CA PHE A 447 8.86 15.76 -6.38
C PHE A 447 9.01 17.14 -5.73
N SER A 448 8.51 18.20 -6.37
CA SER A 448 8.61 19.56 -5.81
C SER A 448 7.82 19.75 -4.51
N GLU A 449 6.75 18.99 -4.32
CA GLU A 449 5.92 19.06 -3.11
C GLU A 449 6.42 18.14 -1.99
N ALA A 450 7.18 17.10 -2.33
CA ALA A 450 7.63 16.09 -1.37
C ALA A 450 8.56 16.69 -0.29
N THR A 451 8.27 16.34 0.96
CA THR A 451 8.97 16.84 2.15
C THR A 451 9.91 15.80 2.78
N VAL A 452 9.79 14.54 2.40
CA VAL A 452 10.69 13.46 2.84
C VAL A 452 12.13 13.66 2.35
N PRO A 453 13.14 13.02 2.97
CA PRO A 453 14.49 12.99 2.42
C PRO A 453 14.53 12.51 0.97
N ARG A 454 15.20 13.26 0.10
CA ARG A 454 15.28 12.98 -1.35
C ARG A 454 16.72 13.06 -1.82
N VAL A 455 17.24 11.93 -2.31
CA VAL A 455 18.62 11.82 -2.79
C VAL A 455 18.62 11.31 -4.22
N THR A 456 19.38 11.96 -5.10
CA THR A 456 19.53 11.59 -6.52
C THR A 456 20.95 11.14 -6.82
N VAL A 457 21.08 10.10 -7.63
CA VAL A 457 22.33 9.64 -8.23
C VAL A 457 22.16 9.67 -9.75
N ILE A 458 22.85 10.58 -10.41
CA ILE A 458 22.87 10.68 -11.86
C ILE A 458 23.93 9.68 -12.37
N THR A 459 23.46 8.63 -13.05
CA THR A 459 24.33 7.52 -13.48
C THR A 459 24.91 7.74 -14.87
N ARG A 460 24.11 8.33 -15.79
CA ARG A 460 24.54 8.60 -17.16
C ARG A 460 23.88 9.86 -17.73
N LYS A 461 22.77 9.73 -18.48
CA LYS A 461 22.12 10.86 -19.16
C LYS A 461 21.20 11.63 -18.21
N ALA A 462 21.25 12.95 -18.30
CA ALA A 462 20.37 13.85 -17.59
C ALA A 462 20.10 15.08 -18.47
N TYR A 463 19.13 14.97 -19.42
CA TYR A 463 18.97 15.97 -20.47
C TYR A 463 17.68 16.77 -20.35
N GLY A 464 17.81 18.07 -20.56
CA GLY A 464 16.72 19.03 -20.69
C GLY A 464 15.82 19.08 -19.47
N GLY A 465 14.51 19.34 -19.68
CA GLY A 465 13.55 19.40 -18.58
C GLY A 465 13.35 18.08 -17.82
N ALA A 466 13.72 16.93 -18.41
CA ALA A 466 13.64 15.65 -17.72
C ALA A 466 14.67 15.55 -16.58
N TYR A 467 15.86 16.13 -16.72
CA TYR A 467 16.83 16.32 -15.65
C TYR A 467 16.18 17.02 -14.44
N ASP A 468 15.47 18.13 -14.68
CA ASP A 468 14.81 18.84 -13.58
C ASP A 468 13.75 17.98 -12.92
N VAL A 469 12.93 17.28 -13.71
CA VAL A 469 11.79 16.48 -13.24
C VAL A 469 12.23 15.27 -12.41
N MET A 470 13.38 14.66 -12.72
CA MET A 470 13.92 13.50 -12.00
C MET A 470 14.61 13.87 -10.68
N ASN A 471 14.02 14.79 -9.93
CA ASN A 471 14.44 15.20 -8.60
C ASN A 471 15.80 15.92 -8.62
N SER A 472 15.93 16.94 -9.47
CA SER A 472 17.10 17.82 -9.44
C SER A 472 17.16 18.65 -8.15
N LYS A 473 18.34 19.18 -7.84
CA LYS A 473 18.54 20.09 -6.72
C LYS A 473 17.69 21.35 -6.83
N HIS A 474 17.37 21.78 -8.05
CA HIS A 474 16.56 22.97 -8.33
C HIS A 474 15.10 22.86 -7.87
N ILE A 475 14.56 21.64 -7.84
CA ILE A 475 13.20 21.38 -7.35
C ILE A 475 13.18 20.86 -5.91
N GLY A 476 14.29 21.01 -5.17
CA GLY A 476 14.36 20.76 -3.75
C GLY A 476 14.92 19.40 -3.34
N ALA A 477 15.63 18.67 -4.20
CA ALA A 477 16.39 17.51 -3.77
C ALA A 477 17.42 17.89 -2.69
N ASP A 478 17.59 17.05 -1.67
CA ASP A 478 18.48 17.34 -0.55
C ASP A 478 19.95 17.09 -0.91
N MET A 479 20.22 16.01 -1.64
CA MET A 479 21.55 15.62 -2.10
C MET A 479 21.51 15.10 -3.53
N ASN A 480 22.44 15.59 -4.37
CA ASN A 480 22.60 15.14 -5.75
C ASN A 480 24.03 14.67 -5.98
N TYR A 481 24.19 13.39 -6.24
CA TYR A 481 25.44 12.76 -6.64
C TYR A 481 25.46 12.54 -8.15
N ALA A 482 26.63 12.57 -8.75
CA ALA A 482 26.81 12.19 -10.15
C ALA A 482 27.97 11.19 -10.29
N TRP A 483 27.84 10.23 -11.19
CA TRP A 483 28.97 9.39 -11.58
C TRP A 483 29.82 10.10 -12.64
N PRO A 484 31.10 9.77 -12.80
CA PRO A 484 31.94 10.37 -13.84
C PRO A 484 31.42 10.13 -15.27
N THR A 485 30.56 9.14 -15.46
CA THR A 485 29.88 8.79 -16.73
C THR A 485 28.67 9.69 -17.02
N SER A 486 28.33 10.61 -16.12
CA SER A 486 27.13 11.45 -16.26
C SER A 486 27.31 12.51 -17.34
N GLU A 487 26.24 12.72 -18.10
CA GLU A 487 26.13 13.75 -19.13
C GLU A 487 24.95 14.66 -18.76
N ILE A 488 25.25 15.81 -18.13
CA ILE A 488 24.24 16.77 -17.66
C ILE A 488 24.20 17.95 -18.60
N ALA A 489 23.18 18.06 -19.45
CA ALA A 489 23.12 19.08 -20.50
C ALA A 489 21.68 19.40 -20.92
N VAL A 490 21.51 20.52 -21.65
CA VAL A 490 20.21 20.90 -22.22
C VAL A 490 19.72 19.86 -23.23
N MET A 491 20.63 19.24 -23.97
CA MET A 491 20.38 18.14 -24.91
C MET A 491 21.66 17.37 -25.19
N GLY A 492 21.54 16.15 -25.74
CA GLY A 492 22.69 15.36 -26.13
C GLY A 492 23.61 16.10 -27.13
N ALA A 493 24.92 15.89 -27.04
CA ALA A 493 25.95 16.59 -27.80
C ALA A 493 25.72 16.56 -29.32
N LYS A 494 25.20 15.44 -29.84
CA LYS A 494 24.87 15.28 -31.25
C LYS A 494 23.87 16.32 -31.74
N GLY A 495 22.73 16.45 -31.09
CA GLY A 495 21.68 17.41 -31.46
C GLY A 495 22.10 18.87 -31.24
N ALA A 496 22.87 19.12 -30.16
CA ALA A 496 23.40 20.44 -29.88
C ALA A 496 24.37 20.91 -30.97
N ALA A 497 25.26 20.02 -31.41
CA ALA A 497 26.21 20.35 -32.49
C ALA A 497 25.48 20.67 -33.82
N GLU A 498 24.45 19.94 -34.17
CA GLU A 498 23.65 20.20 -35.37
C GLU A 498 22.94 21.58 -35.35
N ILE A 499 22.56 22.06 -34.17
CA ILE A 499 21.88 23.37 -34.03
C ILE A 499 22.90 24.51 -33.98
N ILE A 500 23.88 24.40 -33.08
CA ILE A 500 24.81 25.50 -32.77
C ILE A 500 25.79 25.73 -33.92
N PHE A 501 26.35 24.66 -34.46
CA PHE A 501 27.40 24.70 -35.47
C PHE A 501 26.88 24.41 -36.89
N LYS A 502 25.56 24.51 -37.12
CA LYS A 502 24.93 24.22 -38.41
C LYS A 502 25.65 24.84 -39.61
N LYS A 503 26.04 26.11 -39.49
CA LYS A 503 26.73 26.84 -40.57
C LYS A 503 28.14 26.29 -40.81
N GLU A 504 28.95 26.13 -39.76
CA GLU A 504 30.29 25.60 -39.87
C GLU A 504 30.34 24.18 -40.45
N ILE A 505 29.39 23.35 -40.06
CA ILE A 505 29.23 21.98 -40.55
C ILE A 505 28.86 21.98 -42.05
N SER A 506 27.92 22.86 -42.45
CA SER A 506 27.45 22.91 -43.85
C SER A 506 28.47 23.48 -44.82
N GLU A 507 29.38 24.37 -44.35
CA GLU A 507 30.44 25.01 -45.15
C GLU A 507 31.75 24.20 -45.16
N ALA A 508 31.86 23.13 -44.35
CA ALA A 508 33.07 22.30 -44.30
C ALA A 508 33.22 21.39 -45.51
N ALA A 509 34.47 21.19 -45.96
CA ALA A 509 34.80 20.27 -47.06
C ALA A 509 34.40 18.82 -46.76
N ASP A 510 34.46 18.39 -45.47
CA ASP A 510 33.90 17.13 -44.95
C ASP A 510 32.97 17.47 -43.78
N SER A 511 31.67 17.58 -44.10
CA SER A 511 30.65 17.93 -43.13
C SER A 511 30.54 16.87 -42.00
N ASN A 512 30.82 15.59 -42.30
CA ASN A 512 30.72 14.51 -41.32
C ASN A 512 31.87 14.56 -40.31
N ALA A 513 33.11 14.80 -40.79
CA ALA A 513 34.26 14.98 -39.91
C ALA A 513 34.10 16.23 -39.03
N LYS A 514 33.64 17.35 -39.62
CA LYS A 514 33.39 18.59 -38.89
C LYS A 514 32.28 18.43 -37.83
N TRP A 515 31.24 17.72 -38.17
CA TRP A 515 30.17 17.40 -37.23
C TRP A 515 30.66 16.60 -36.02
N LYS A 516 31.45 15.55 -36.21
CA LYS A 516 32.05 14.78 -35.13
C LYS A 516 33.01 15.61 -34.25
N GLU A 517 33.78 16.50 -34.88
CA GLU A 517 34.65 17.43 -34.15
C GLU A 517 33.80 18.31 -33.21
N LYS A 518 32.71 18.90 -33.72
CA LYS A 518 31.82 19.78 -32.96
C LYS A 518 30.98 19.08 -31.91
N GLU A 519 30.59 17.82 -32.16
CA GLU A 519 29.97 16.95 -31.18
C GLU A 519 30.92 16.70 -30.00
N ALA A 520 32.16 16.35 -30.28
CA ALA A 520 33.18 16.15 -29.24
C ALA A 520 33.48 17.43 -28.45
N GLU A 521 33.60 18.58 -29.13
CA GLU A 521 33.79 19.89 -28.51
C GLU A 521 32.65 20.24 -27.55
N TYR A 522 31.41 20.04 -27.98
CA TYR A 522 30.24 20.29 -27.12
C TYR A 522 30.18 19.31 -25.92
N ALA A 523 30.48 18.04 -26.16
CA ALA A 523 30.49 17.03 -25.11
C ALA A 523 31.51 17.35 -24.01
N GLU A 524 32.74 17.76 -24.40
CA GLU A 524 33.78 18.14 -23.47
C GLU A 524 33.41 19.39 -22.64
N LEU A 525 32.76 20.37 -23.25
CA LEU A 525 32.40 21.62 -22.58
C LEU A 525 31.18 21.47 -21.66
N PHE A 526 30.15 20.73 -22.06
CA PHE A 526 28.84 20.80 -21.44
C PHE A 526 28.24 19.44 -21.03
N ALA A 527 28.50 18.34 -21.75
CA ALA A 527 27.92 17.05 -21.46
C ALA A 527 28.81 16.23 -20.50
N ASN A 528 29.03 16.79 -19.31
CA ASN A 528 29.84 16.16 -18.26
C ASN A 528 29.33 16.59 -16.86
N PRO A 529 29.65 15.87 -15.78
CA PRO A 529 29.17 16.21 -14.43
C PRO A 529 29.91 17.43 -13.82
N TYR A 530 31.09 17.76 -14.29
CA TYR A 530 31.95 18.74 -13.65
C TYR A 530 31.41 20.16 -13.82
N SER A 531 30.87 20.50 -14.99
CA SER A 531 30.24 21.80 -15.24
C SER A 531 29.03 22.05 -14.32
N ALA A 532 28.27 21.01 -13.97
CA ALA A 532 27.17 21.10 -13.02
C ALA A 532 27.68 21.17 -11.57
N ALA A 533 28.75 20.44 -11.24
CA ALA A 533 29.36 20.45 -9.91
C ALA A 533 30.03 21.83 -9.61
N GLU A 534 30.69 22.46 -10.57
CA GLU A 534 31.25 23.81 -10.44
C GLU A 534 30.18 24.86 -10.08
N ARG A 535 28.94 24.66 -10.49
CA ARG A 535 27.79 25.51 -10.16
C ARG A 535 27.07 25.12 -8.87
N GLY A 536 27.50 24.03 -8.23
CA GLY A 536 26.84 23.49 -7.05
C GLY A 536 25.49 22.82 -7.34
N TYR A 537 25.21 22.42 -8.59
CA TYR A 537 24.00 21.67 -8.97
C TYR A 537 24.13 20.20 -8.64
N VAL A 538 25.34 19.68 -8.57
CA VAL A 538 25.75 18.38 -8.07
C VAL A 538 26.59 18.60 -6.82
N ASP A 539 26.30 17.92 -5.73
CA ASP A 539 27.02 18.07 -4.46
C ASP A 539 28.39 17.38 -4.51
N GLU A 540 28.46 16.22 -5.18
CA GLU A 540 29.72 15.49 -5.33
C GLU A 540 29.69 14.59 -6.57
N VAL A 541 30.81 14.54 -7.28
CA VAL A 541 31.05 13.52 -8.31
C VAL A 541 31.74 12.34 -7.63
N ILE A 542 31.06 11.20 -7.58
CA ILE A 542 31.49 10.01 -6.83
C ILE A 542 31.86 8.84 -7.74
N LYS A 543 32.76 7.97 -7.31
CA LYS A 543 32.95 6.68 -7.98
C LYS A 543 31.70 5.82 -7.82
N PRO A 544 31.24 5.10 -8.86
CA PRO A 544 30.07 4.24 -8.76
C PRO A 544 30.14 3.27 -7.57
N SER A 545 31.30 2.68 -7.30
CA SER A 545 31.55 1.78 -6.17
C SER A 545 31.32 2.41 -4.78
N GLN A 546 31.34 3.73 -4.66
CA GLN A 546 31.10 4.44 -3.39
C GLN A 546 29.62 4.78 -3.16
N THR A 547 28.75 4.50 -4.12
CA THR A 547 27.34 4.94 -4.10
C THR A 547 26.61 4.50 -2.83
N ARG A 548 26.67 3.22 -2.47
CA ARG A 548 25.99 2.69 -1.28
C ARG A 548 26.45 3.40 0.00
N GLU A 549 27.75 3.53 0.21
CA GLU A 549 28.31 4.21 1.39
C GLU A 549 27.83 5.67 1.48
N LYS A 550 27.90 6.39 0.37
CA LYS A 550 27.47 7.80 0.29
C LYS A 550 25.98 7.95 0.59
N LEU A 551 25.14 7.07 0.05
CA LEU A 551 23.71 7.07 0.30
C LEU A 551 23.36 6.78 1.75
N ILE A 552 24.00 5.79 2.38
CA ILE A 552 23.80 5.51 3.81
C ILE A 552 24.13 6.74 4.67
N ARG A 553 25.23 7.44 4.37
CA ARG A 553 25.62 8.66 5.08
C ARG A 553 24.64 9.82 4.82
N ALA A 554 24.18 9.98 3.56
CA ALA A 554 23.23 11.02 3.20
C ALA A 554 21.88 10.83 3.90
N PHE A 555 21.28 9.64 3.83
CA PHE A 555 20.03 9.36 4.54
C PHE A 555 20.20 9.37 6.07
N GLY A 556 21.38 9.04 6.57
CA GLY A 556 21.72 9.21 7.99
C GLY A 556 21.73 10.67 8.43
N MET A 557 22.34 11.55 7.65
CA MET A 557 22.35 12.99 7.88
C MET A 557 20.94 13.59 7.79
N LEU A 558 20.11 13.10 6.86
CA LEU A 558 18.76 13.59 6.61
C LEU A 558 17.69 12.95 7.53
N GLU A 559 18.06 12.08 8.46
CA GLU A 559 17.11 11.33 9.31
C GLU A 559 16.09 12.21 10.02
N ASN A 560 16.52 13.37 10.48
CA ASN A 560 15.68 14.32 11.21
C ASN A 560 15.24 15.50 10.33
N LYS A 561 15.25 15.33 9.00
CA LYS A 561 14.75 16.38 8.10
C LYS A 561 13.32 16.74 8.47
N ALA A 562 13.07 18.02 8.67
CA ALA A 562 11.76 18.59 8.93
C ALA A 562 11.54 19.78 8.01
N GLU A 563 10.83 19.56 6.93
CA GLU A 563 10.47 20.61 5.97
C GLU A 563 9.03 21.04 6.19
N LYS A 564 8.80 22.34 6.33
CA LYS A 564 7.46 22.90 6.48
C LYS A 564 7.04 23.50 5.15
N ALA A 565 6.18 22.80 4.44
CA ALA A 565 5.52 23.38 3.27
C ALA A 565 4.65 24.60 3.66
N PRO A 566 4.48 25.59 2.78
CA PRO A 566 3.53 26.67 3.00
C PRO A 566 2.14 26.14 3.33
N ARG A 567 1.47 26.76 4.32
CA ARG A 567 0.12 26.34 4.71
C ARG A 567 -0.84 26.53 3.53
N LYS A 568 -1.47 25.44 3.10
CA LYS A 568 -2.49 25.40 2.06
C LYS A 568 -3.69 24.59 2.51
N LYS A 569 -4.84 24.79 1.89
CA LYS A 569 -6.05 24.01 2.19
C LYS A 569 -5.88 22.56 1.72
N HIS A 570 -5.35 22.38 0.54
CA HIS A 570 -4.88 21.12 -0.07
C HIS A 570 -3.98 21.48 -1.26
N SER A 571 -3.23 20.52 -1.79
CA SER A 571 -2.49 20.72 -3.03
C SER A 571 -3.43 20.80 -4.24
N ASN A 572 -3.03 21.56 -5.27
CA ASN A 572 -3.75 21.66 -6.55
C ASN A 572 -2.86 21.10 -7.67
N MET A 573 -2.58 19.82 -7.56
CA MET A 573 -1.80 19.09 -8.56
C MET A 573 -2.58 19.02 -9.88
N PRO A 574 -1.94 19.15 -11.06
CA PRO A 574 -2.58 18.90 -12.35
C PRO A 574 -3.13 17.46 -12.38
N LEU A 575 -4.46 17.29 -12.60
CA LEU A 575 -5.13 15.98 -12.60
C LEU A 575 -5.24 15.39 -14.00
#